data_0d53e69d93d391f0e8ed01745b1b6516
#
_entry.id   0d53e69d93d391f0e8ed01745b1b6516
#
_cell.length_a   1.000
_cell.length_b   1.000
_cell.length_c   1.000
_cell.angle_alpha   90.00
_cell.angle_beta   90.00
_cell.angle_gamma   90.00
#
_symmetry.space_group_name_H-M   'P 1'
#
loop_
_entity.id
_entity.type
_entity.pdbx_description
1 polymer ?
#
loop_
_entity_poly.entity_id
_entity_poly.type
_entity_poly.pdbx_seq_one_letter_code
_entity_poly.pdbx_strand_id
1 'polypeptide(L)'
;MIQNQRLHDNLVRLGCVPNKSLILTFPTEDQVPKKFIIPFIRGYFDGDGTLGLYPHSKKNPRLEESLLVVGTKPFLEEVQKHLGPGYLIQKRNCNQLTYRLGYSTLKAFNVARTLYESATIYLDRKYNIYTDQYCHYRAKTAKTEMSTPC
;
A
#
# COMPACT_ATOMS: atom_id res chain seq x y z
N MET A 1 27.75 -1.67 -2.80
CA MET A 1 27.24 -3.00 -2.35
C MET A 1 27.59 -3.14 -0.88
N ILE A 2 26.63 -3.38 0.00
CA ILE A 2 26.89 -3.59 1.44
C ILE A 2 27.19 -5.07 1.61
N GLN A 3 28.47 -5.41 1.87
CA GLN A 3 28.90 -6.76 2.19
C GLN A 3 29.06 -6.90 3.71
N ASN A 4 27.97 -7.21 4.39
CA ASN A 4 27.96 -7.45 5.83
C ASN A 4 27.18 -8.73 6.13
N GLN A 5 27.89 -9.83 6.39
CA GLN A 5 27.31 -11.14 6.65
C GLN A 5 26.36 -11.11 7.84
N ARG A 6 26.73 -10.43 8.92
CA ARG A 6 25.89 -10.32 10.13
C ARG A 6 24.55 -9.62 9.85
N LEU A 7 24.57 -8.56 9.02
CA LEU A 7 23.36 -7.88 8.59
C LEU A 7 22.50 -8.80 7.73
N HIS A 8 23.10 -9.51 6.77
CA HIS A 8 22.41 -10.49 5.94
C HIS A 8 21.72 -11.56 6.80
N ASP A 9 22.44 -12.19 7.72
CA ASP A 9 21.90 -13.26 8.56
C ASP A 9 20.77 -12.78 9.47
N ASN A 10 20.88 -11.57 10.01
CA ASN A 10 19.80 -10.95 10.80
C ASN A 10 18.56 -10.66 9.93
N LEU A 11 18.72 -10.18 8.71
CA LEU A 11 17.61 -9.95 7.78
C LEU A 11 16.93 -11.26 7.37
N VAL A 12 17.69 -12.33 7.10
CA VAL A 12 17.16 -13.65 6.80
C VAL A 12 16.36 -14.19 7.99
N ARG A 13 16.86 -14.06 9.21
CA ARG A 13 16.15 -14.44 10.44
C ARG A 13 14.82 -13.69 10.60
N LEU A 14 14.76 -12.43 10.18
CA LEU A 14 13.54 -11.62 10.18
C LEU A 14 12.61 -11.87 8.97
N GLY A 15 12.91 -12.89 8.15
CA GLY A 15 12.09 -13.26 6.99
C GLY A 15 12.44 -12.56 5.68
N CYS A 16 13.49 -11.73 5.66
CA CYS A 16 13.97 -11.09 4.43
C CYS A 16 14.89 -12.06 3.66
N VAL A 17 14.30 -13.06 3.01
CA VAL A 17 15.05 -14.05 2.23
C VAL A 17 15.30 -13.58 0.78
N PRO A 18 16.40 -14.01 0.13
CA PRO A 18 16.64 -13.77 -1.28
C PRO A 18 15.51 -14.32 -2.17
N ASN A 19 15.24 -13.68 -3.30
CA ASN A 19 14.22 -14.10 -4.29
C ASN A 19 12.81 -14.26 -3.71
N LYS A 20 12.46 -13.50 -2.69
CA LYS A 20 11.20 -13.58 -1.93
C LYS A 20 9.92 -13.34 -2.72
N SER A 21 10.00 -12.80 -3.93
CA SER A 21 8.82 -12.33 -4.70
C SER A 21 7.75 -13.38 -4.93
N LEU A 22 8.12 -14.68 -4.93
CA LEU A 22 7.19 -15.79 -5.16
C LEU A 22 6.83 -16.56 -3.88
N ILE A 23 7.60 -16.37 -2.81
CA ILE A 23 7.46 -17.12 -1.55
C ILE A 23 7.18 -16.20 -0.36
N LEU A 24 6.91 -14.92 -0.63
CA LEU A 24 6.64 -13.95 0.41
C LEU A 24 5.42 -14.36 1.23
N THR A 25 5.62 -14.46 2.54
CA THR A 25 4.59 -14.65 3.55
C THR A 25 4.52 -13.45 4.48
N PHE A 26 3.40 -13.27 5.14
CA PHE A 26 3.27 -12.22 6.16
C PHE A 26 4.11 -12.61 7.40
N PRO A 27 4.78 -11.65 8.05
CA PRO A 27 5.64 -11.95 9.19
C PRO A 27 4.83 -12.47 10.39
N THR A 28 5.46 -13.32 11.18
CA THR A 28 4.91 -13.76 12.46
C THR A 28 4.99 -12.67 13.53
N GLU A 29 4.28 -12.80 14.65
CA GLU A 29 4.35 -11.84 15.76
C GLU A 29 5.75 -11.77 16.39
N ASP A 30 6.53 -12.86 16.34
CA ASP A 30 7.93 -12.87 16.79
C ASP A 30 8.85 -12.07 15.87
N GLN A 31 8.53 -12.02 14.57
CA GLN A 31 9.28 -11.25 13.59
C GLN A 31 8.88 -9.77 13.59
N VAL A 32 7.58 -9.49 13.67
CA VAL A 32 7.02 -8.14 13.72
C VAL A 32 5.92 -8.08 14.77
N PRO A 33 6.19 -7.54 15.97
CA PRO A 33 5.20 -7.35 17.01
C PRO A 33 3.99 -6.53 16.55
N LYS A 34 2.79 -6.82 17.06
CA LYS A 34 1.50 -6.19 16.65
C LYS A 34 1.55 -4.68 16.50
N LYS A 35 2.20 -3.98 17.43
CA LYS A 35 2.35 -2.51 17.39
C LYS A 35 3.12 -1.97 16.19
N PHE A 36 3.87 -2.81 15.51
CA PHE A 36 4.68 -2.45 14.33
C PHE A 36 4.10 -2.94 13.01
N ILE A 37 2.95 -3.58 13.00
CA ILE A 37 2.34 -4.13 11.76
C ILE A 37 2.03 -3.01 10.76
N ILE A 38 1.42 -1.91 11.17
CA ILE A 38 1.14 -0.78 10.25
C ILE A 38 2.43 -0.13 9.74
N PRO A 39 3.44 0.19 10.59
CA PRO A 39 4.78 0.57 10.11
C PRO A 39 5.42 -0.43 9.13
N PHE A 40 5.30 -1.73 9.37
CA PHE A 40 5.79 -2.77 8.47
C PHE A 40 5.09 -2.73 7.11
N ILE A 41 3.75 -2.70 7.10
CA ILE A 41 2.96 -2.62 5.87
C ILE A 41 3.28 -1.33 5.11
N ARG A 42 3.45 -0.19 5.80
CA ARG A 42 3.90 1.06 5.19
C ARG A 42 5.26 0.92 4.53
N GLY A 43 6.26 0.37 5.23
CA GLY A 43 7.60 0.17 4.66
C GLY A 43 7.57 -0.73 3.41
N TYR A 44 6.78 -1.80 3.45
CA TYR A 44 6.55 -2.64 2.28
C TYR A 44 5.87 -1.87 1.14
N PHE A 45 4.82 -1.11 1.45
CA PHE A 45 4.11 -0.27 0.49
C PHE A 45 5.02 0.83 -0.09
N ASP A 46 5.86 1.42 0.72
CA ASP A 46 6.83 2.44 0.28
C ASP A 46 7.83 1.88 -0.74
N GLY A 47 8.26 0.62 -0.59
CA GLY A 47 9.08 -0.07 -1.58
C GLY A 47 8.33 -0.38 -2.87
N ASP A 48 7.28 -1.19 -2.79
CA ASP A 48 6.67 -1.87 -3.93
C ASP A 48 5.23 -1.41 -4.26
N GLY A 49 4.63 -0.53 -3.46
CA GLY A 49 3.28 -0.03 -3.69
C GLY A 49 3.20 1.11 -4.69
N THR A 50 2.00 1.38 -5.17
CA THR A 50 1.66 2.52 -6.04
C THR A 50 0.55 3.34 -5.41
N LEU A 51 0.70 4.66 -5.42
CA LEU A 51 -0.26 5.63 -4.92
C LEU A 51 -0.41 6.76 -5.94
N GLY A 52 -1.64 7.22 -6.20
CA GLY A 52 -1.85 8.34 -7.11
C GLY A 52 -3.31 8.63 -7.41
N LEU A 53 -3.55 9.74 -8.11
CA LEU A 53 -4.83 10.09 -8.68
C LEU A 53 -4.83 9.71 -10.17
N TYR A 54 -5.79 8.93 -10.59
CA TYR A 54 -5.90 8.46 -11.97
C TYR A 54 -7.30 8.72 -12.51
N PRO A 55 -7.46 8.98 -13.82
CA PRO A 55 -8.77 9.05 -14.45
C PRO A 55 -9.51 7.71 -14.30
N HIS A 56 -10.76 7.76 -13.87
CA HIS A 56 -11.63 6.59 -13.75
C HIS A 56 -11.68 5.78 -15.06
N SER A 57 -11.89 6.48 -16.18
CA SER A 57 -11.85 5.88 -17.51
C SER A 57 -11.61 6.94 -18.59
N LYS A 58 -11.31 6.50 -19.82
CA LYS A 58 -11.19 7.42 -20.97
C LYS A 58 -12.50 8.18 -21.27
N LYS A 59 -13.65 7.58 -20.95
CA LYS A 59 -14.99 8.19 -21.16
C LYS A 59 -15.40 9.07 -19.98
N ASN A 60 -14.89 8.79 -18.80
CA ASN A 60 -15.13 9.58 -17.59
C ASN A 60 -13.78 9.96 -16.97
N PRO A 61 -13.24 11.14 -17.29
CA PRO A 61 -11.92 11.58 -16.84
C PRO A 61 -11.89 12.04 -15.37
N ARG A 62 -12.98 11.86 -14.61
CA ARG A 62 -12.98 12.16 -13.17
C ARG A 62 -11.81 11.44 -12.50
N LEU A 63 -11.02 12.19 -11.75
CA LEU A 63 -9.90 11.63 -10.99
C LEU A 63 -10.40 10.80 -9.80
N GLU A 64 -9.74 9.70 -9.57
CA GLU A 64 -9.98 8.82 -8.42
C GLU A 64 -8.68 8.49 -7.73
N GLU A 65 -8.72 8.45 -6.40
CA GLU A 65 -7.62 7.93 -5.61
C GLU A 65 -7.46 6.42 -5.90
N SER A 66 -6.23 6.01 -6.12
CA SER A 66 -5.88 4.61 -6.32
C SER A 66 -4.64 4.24 -5.50
N LEU A 67 -4.73 3.12 -4.81
CA LEU A 67 -3.64 2.53 -4.04
C LEU A 67 -3.52 1.06 -4.41
N LEU A 68 -2.32 0.63 -4.78
CA LEU A 68 -2.03 -0.75 -5.18
C LEU A 68 -0.83 -1.29 -4.42
N VAL A 69 -0.93 -2.55 -3.99
CA VAL A 69 0.17 -3.33 -3.41
C VAL A 69 0.32 -4.62 -4.21
N VAL A 70 1.56 -5.02 -4.48
CA VAL A 70 1.86 -6.25 -5.23
C VAL A 70 2.52 -7.26 -4.28
N GLY A 71 2.18 -8.54 -4.40
CA GLY A 71 2.75 -9.59 -3.56
C GLY A 71 2.19 -10.96 -3.87
N THR A 72 2.48 -11.93 -3.02
CA THR A 72 1.83 -13.25 -3.07
C THR A 72 0.41 -13.16 -2.53
N LYS A 73 -0.46 -14.09 -2.93
CA LYS A 73 -1.84 -14.12 -2.44
C LYS A 73 -1.92 -14.23 -0.91
N PRO A 74 -1.22 -15.17 -0.24
CA PRO A 74 -1.27 -15.27 1.23
C PRO A 74 -0.81 -14.00 1.94
N PHE A 75 0.26 -13.37 1.45
CA PHE A 75 0.75 -12.11 2.02
C PHE A 75 -0.30 -10.99 1.93
N LEU A 76 -0.92 -10.82 0.76
CA LEU A 76 -1.91 -9.76 0.54
C LEU A 76 -3.23 -10.01 1.27
N GLU A 77 -3.62 -11.25 1.49
CA GLU A 77 -4.77 -11.61 2.32
C GLU A 77 -4.56 -11.19 3.78
N GLU A 78 -3.34 -11.34 4.32
CA GLU A 78 -3.00 -10.83 5.65
C GLU A 78 -2.99 -9.29 5.67
N VAL A 79 -2.43 -8.63 4.66
CA VAL A 79 -2.48 -7.16 4.54
C VAL A 79 -3.93 -6.65 4.57
N GLN A 80 -4.87 -7.32 3.90
CA GLN A 80 -6.29 -6.97 3.92
C GLN A 80 -6.92 -7.03 5.32
N LYS A 81 -6.48 -7.94 6.19
CA LYS A 81 -6.99 -8.02 7.57
C LYS A 81 -6.68 -6.75 8.37
N HIS A 82 -5.57 -6.08 8.04
CA HIS A 82 -5.14 -4.86 8.73
C HIS A 82 -5.63 -3.57 8.07
N LEU A 83 -5.77 -3.56 6.74
CA LEU A 83 -6.16 -2.36 5.96
C LEU A 83 -7.63 -2.36 5.52
N GLY A 84 -8.34 -3.47 5.76
CA GLY A 84 -9.71 -3.67 5.30
C GLY A 84 -9.80 -4.24 3.87
N PRO A 85 -11.02 -4.61 3.43
CA PRO A 85 -11.24 -5.31 2.17
C PRO A 85 -10.95 -4.43 0.95
N GLY A 86 -10.08 -4.93 0.07
CA GLY A 86 -9.79 -4.39 -1.25
C GLY A 86 -10.08 -5.42 -2.34
N TYR A 87 -9.85 -5.07 -3.60
CA TYR A 87 -9.93 -6.02 -4.70
C TYR A 87 -8.58 -6.73 -4.91
N LEU A 88 -8.60 -8.06 -4.85
CA LEU A 88 -7.44 -8.92 -5.03
C LEU A 88 -7.51 -9.56 -6.42
N ILE A 89 -6.56 -9.20 -7.30
CA ILE A 89 -6.54 -9.65 -8.70
C ILE A 89 -5.20 -10.29 -8.99
N GLN A 90 -5.23 -11.47 -9.64
CA GLN A 90 -4.03 -12.09 -10.18
C GLN A 90 -3.49 -11.26 -11.35
N LYS A 91 -2.19 -10.99 -11.37
CA LYS A 91 -1.55 -10.24 -12.46
C LYS A 91 -1.58 -11.09 -13.74
N ARG A 92 -2.28 -10.61 -14.77
CA ARG A 92 -2.28 -11.25 -16.10
C ARG A 92 -0.91 -11.11 -16.75
N ASN A 93 -0.51 -12.08 -17.55
CA ASN A 93 0.76 -12.15 -18.31
C ASN A 93 2.03 -12.43 -17.47
N CYS A 94 1.89 -12.98 -16.28
CA CYS A 94 3.00 -13.56 -15.53
C CYS A 94 2.73 -15.04 -15.32
N ASN A 95 3.69 -15.89 -15.72
CA ASN A 95 3.70 -17.31 -15.30
C ASN A 95 3.91 -17.47 -13.78
N GLN A 96 3.87 -16.36 -13.04
CA GLN A 96 4.17 -16.28 -11.63
C GLN A 96 2.92 -15.95 -10.84
N LEU A 97 2.80 -16.55 -9.67
CA LEU A 97 1.71 -16.38 -8.70
C LEU A 97 1.75 -14.99 -8.01
N THR A 98 1.78 -13.94 -8.81
CA THR A 98 1.82 -12.56 -8.33
C THR A 98 0.43 -11.95 -8.39
N TYR A 99 0.01 -11.36 -7.29
CA TYR A 99 -1.30 -10.72 -7.12
C TYR A 99 -1.14 -9.22 -6.88
N ARG A 100 -2.22 -8.50 -7.11
CA ARG A 100 -2.38 -7.08 -6.77
C ARG A 100 -3.55 -6.93 -5.83
N LEU A 101 -3.30 -6.31 -4.69
CA LEU A 101 -4.33 -5.80 -3.80
C LEU A 101 -4.52 -4.32 -4.10
N GLY A 102 -5.74 -3.93 -4.47
CA GLY A 102 -6.05 -2.57 -4.84
C GLY A 102 -7.20 -1.99 -4.03
N TYR A 103 -7.13 -0.67 -3.89
CA TYR A 103 -8.16 0.17 -3.30
C TYR A 103 -8.39 1.37 -4.22
N SER A 104 -9.62 1.84 -4.30
CA SER A 104 -9.98 3.02 -5.10
C SER A 104 -10.86 3.98 -4.31
N THR A 105 -10.92 5.23 -4.74
CA THR A 105 -11.76 6.29 -4.17
C THR A 105 -11.56 6.47 -2.67
N LEU A 106 -12.64 6.61 -1.89
CA LEU A 106 -12.60 6.80 -0.44
C LEU A 106 -11.86 5.68 0.31
N LYS A 107 -11.92 4.44 -0.19
CA LYS A 107 -11.16 3.34 0.42
C LYS A 107 -9.66 3.54 0.26
N ALA A 108 -9.20 3.97 -0.92
CA ALA A 108 -7.78 4.26 -1.15
C ALA A 108 -7.29 5.40 -0.24
N PHE A 109 -8.11 6.46 -0.10
CA PHE A 109 -7.81 7.55 0.83
C PHE A 109 -7.70 7.06 2.29
N ASN A 110 -8.67 6.28 2.75
CA ASN A 110 -8.68 5.77 4.13
C ASN A 110 -7.48 4.86 4.41
N VAL A 111 -7.10 4.00 3.46
CA VAL A 111 -5.90 3.16 3.57
C VAL A 111 -4.63 4.02 3.59
N ALA A 112 -4.50 5.00 2.70
CA ALA A 112 -3.38 5.93 2.71
C ALA A 112 -3.29 6.69 4.04
N ARG A 113 -4.44 7.15 4.59
CA ARG A 113 -4.50 7.77 5.90
C ARG A 113 -4.00 6.85 7.00
N THR A 114 -4.45 5.59 7.04
CA THR A 114 -3.97 4.60 8.03
C THR A 114 -2.46 4.40 7.95
N LEU A 115 -1.89 4.43 6.74
CA LEU A 115 -0.45 4.25 6.55
C LEU A 115 0.37 5.49 6.93
N TYR A 116 -0.15 6.72 6.71
CA TYR A 116 0.66 7.93 6.73
C TYR A 116 0.30 8.97 7.79
N GLU A 117 -0.92 9.01 8.32
CA GLU A 117 -1.40 10.10 9.21
C GLU A 117 -0.51 10.30 10.45
N SER A 118 -0.03 9.21 11.07
CA SER A 118 0.86 9.25 12.23
C SER A 118 2.28 8.76 11.94
N ALA A 119 2.67 8.74 10.67
CA ALA A 119 3.94 8.19 10.25
C ALA A 119 5.10 9.14 10.56
N THR A 120 6.15 8.62 11.21
CA THR A 120 7.41 9.34 11.46
C THR A 120 8.51 8.94 10.48
N ILE A 121 8.38 7.77 9.84
CA ILE A 121 9.30 7.25 8.83
C ILE A 121 8.48 6.84 7.62
N TYR A 122 8.78 7.43 6.47
CA TYR A 122 8.05 7.23 5.22
C TYR A 122 8.92 7.59 4.01
N LEU A 123 8.48 7.19 2.83
CA LEU A 123 9.08 7.64 1.58
C LEU A 123 8.45 8.96 1.13
N ASP A 124 9.21 10.05 1.14
CA ASP A 124 8.74 11.43 0.87
C ASP A 124 7.87 11.51 -0.39
N ARG A 125 8.29 10.89 -1.47
CA ARG A 125 7.56 10.84 -2.73
C ARG A 125 6.10 10.36 -2.58
N LYS A 126 5.85 9.37 -1.75
CA LYS A 126 4.50 8.82 -1.51
C LYS A 126 3.74 9.59 -0.45
N TYR A 127 4.43 10.03 0.58
CA TYR A 127 3.86 10.90 1.59
C TYR A 127 3.34 12.21 0.98
N ASN A 128 4.10 12.83 0.07
CA ASN A 128 3.68 14.04 -0.63
C ASN A 128 2.44 13.79 -1.52
N ILE A 129 2.33 12.62 -2.16
CA ILE A 129 1.08 12.27 -2.89
C ILE A 129 -0.11 12.20 -1.92
N TYR A 130 0.06 11.61 -0.75
CA TYR A 130 -0.99 11.56 0.26
C TYR A 130 -1.38 12.97 0.73
N THR A 131 -0.43 13.83 1.11
CA THR A 131 -0.71 15.17 1.63
C THR A 131 -1.21 16.12 0.54
N ASP A 132 -0.51 16.20 -0.58
CA ASP A 132 -0.74 17.25 -1.58
C ASP A 132 -1.83 16.88 -2.59
N GLN A 133 -1.99 15.59 -2.89
CA GLN A 133 -3.00 15.16 -3.84
C GLN A 133 -4.27 14.65 -3.14
N TYR A 134 -4.15 13.65 -2.27
CA TYR A 134 -5.32 13.01 -1.66
C TYR A 134 -6.06 13.96 -0.70
N CYS A 135 -5.34 14.61 0.21
CA CYS A 135 -5.97 15.51 1.17
C CYS A 135 -6.60 16.73 0.47
N HIS A 136 -5.92 17.32 -0.52
CA HIS A 136 -6.48 18.42 -1.32
C HIS A 136 -7.68 17.98 -2.16
N TYR A 137 -7.61 16.81 -2.79
CA TYR A 137 -8.73 16.29 -3.58
C TYR A 137 -9.97 16.10 -2.70
N ARG A 138 -9.81 15.52 -1.52
CA ARG A 138 -10.93 15.34 -0.57
C ARG A 138 -11.48 16.66 -0.03
N ALA A 139 -10.63 17.61 0.27
CA ALA A 139 -11.07 18.94 0.70
C ALA A 139 -11.92 19.65 -0.39
N LYS A 140 -11.56 19.50 -1.68
CA LYS A 140 -12.34 20.05 -2.80
C LYS A 140 -13.69 19.34 -2.99
N THR A 141 -13.71 18.01 -2.95
CA THR A 141 -14.95 17.24 -3.12
C THR A 141 -15.95 17.52 -2.00
N ALA A 142 -15.50 17.60 -0.76
CA ALA A 142 -16.37 17.94 0.38
C ALA A 142 -17.02 19.33 0.23
N LYS A 143 -16.28 20.34 -0.24
CA LYS A 143 -16.83 21.68 -0.51
C LYS A 143 -17.88 21.68 -1.60
N THR A 144 -17.68 20.87 -2.65
CA THR A 144 -18.65 20.75 -3.76
C THR A 144 -19.95 20.08 -3.32
N GLU A 145 -19.85 19.06 -2.48
CA GLU A 145 -21.03 18.36 -1.92
C GLU A 145 -21.86 19.26 -0.99
N MET A 146 -21.22 20.18 -0.24
CA MET A 146 -21.91 21.14 0.62
C MET A 146 -22.51 22.33 -0.14
N SER A 147 -22.09 22.61 -1.36
CA SER A 147 -22.55 23.73 -2.17
C SER A 147 -23.63 23.38 -3.20
N THR A 148 -24.07 22.11 -3.27
CA THR A 148 -25.19 21.69 -4.12
C THR A 148 -26.48 21.88 -3.33
N PRO A 149 -27.33 22.88 -3.64
CA PRO A 149 -28.63 23.02 -2.98
C PRO A 149 -29.55 21.86 -3.36
N CYS A 150 -30.32 21.36 -2.41
CA CYS A 150 -31.40 20.40 -2.63
C CYS A 150 -32.46 20.96 -3.58
#